data_ecd092d928c09c88d8919b52137a45b4
#
_entry.id   ecd092d928c09c88d8919b52137a45b4
#
_cell.length_a   1.000
_cell.length_b   1.000
_cell.length_c   1.000
_cell.angle_alpha   90.00
_cell.angle_beta   90.00
_cell.angle_gamma   90.00
#
_symmetry.space_group_name_H-M   'P 1'
#
loop_
_entity.id
_entity.type
_entity.pdbx_description
1 polymer ?
#
loop_
_entity_poly.entity_id
_entity_poly.type
_entity_poly.pdbx_seq_one_letter_code
_entity_poly.pdbx_strand_id
1 'polypeptide(L)'
;IINGKPYRGQMGINPEIGHVSIDINGRQCACGNKGCLELYTSIPAIVAKAKSEGLNVSSWNDIVDMALNQNKRCLNIIKTQAEYLAFSIENINNMFIPQAVFLSGKIIYKPELLLSFIKNKAFQKTASKSFPIPRILISAISENNEVLTAASIVFTQLLFS
;
A
#
# COMPACT_ATOMS: atom_id res chain seq x y z
N ILE A 1 2.53 -0.51 -14.63
CA ILE A 1 2.48 -0.83 -16.06
C ILE A 1 2.15 0.45 -16.80
N ILE A 2 2.96 0.85 -17.77
CA ILE A 2 2.77 2.01 -18.65
C ILE A 2 2.76 1.51 -20.08
N ASN A 3 1.72 1.85 -20.84
CA ASN A 3 1.56 1.41 -22.23
C ASN A 3 1.66 -0.12 -22.42
N GLY A 4 1.05 -0.88 -21.51
CA GLY A 4 1.04 -2.33 -21.54
C GLY A 4 2.33 -3.02 -21.08
N LYS A 5 3.38 -2.26 -20.74
CA LYS A 5 4.69 -2.81 -20.32
C LYS A 5 4.99 -2.45 -18.86
N PRO A 6 5.68 -3.34 -18.10
CA PRO A 6 6.22 -2.99 -16.81
C PRO A 6 7.15 -1.77 -16.93
N TYR A 7 6.88 -0.73 -16.15
CA TYR A 7 7.78 0.42 -16.08
C TYR A 7 9.02 0.03 -15.28
N ARG A 8 10.17 0.25 -15.87
CA ARG A 8 11.47 0.11 -15.21
C ARG A 8 12.20 1.43 -15.32
N GLY A 9 12.80 1.86 -14.22
CA GLY A 9 13.64 3.04 -14.20
C GLY A 9 14.96 2.81 -14.93
N GLN A 10 15.84 3.78 -14.86
CA GLN A 10 17.19 3.67 -15.40
C GLN A 10 17.90 2.43 -14.80
N MET A 11 18.70 1.75 -15.60
CA MET A 11 19.41 0.51 -15.24
C MET A 11 18.49 -0.67 -14.84
N GLY A 12 17.19 -0.61 -15.18
CA GLY A 12 16.24 -1.68 -14.85
C GLY A 12 15.79 -1.70 -13.40
N ILE A 13 16.13 -0.67 -12.59
CA ILE A 13 15.72 -0.55 -11.20
C ILE A 13 14.24 -0.14 -11.14
N ASN A 14 13.46 -0.87 -10.35
CA ASN A 14 12.04 -0.55 -10.17
C ASN A 14 11.87 0.64 -9.22
N PRO A 15 10.94 1.58 -9.51
CA PRO A 15 10.57 2.63 -8.59
C PRO A 15 9.99 2.07 -7.29
N GLU A 16 10.40 2.63 -6.17
CA GLU A 16 9.98 2.22 -4.83
C GLU A 16 9.17 3.33 -4.16
N ILE A 17 7.84 3.22 -4.24
CA ILE A 17 6.91 4.18 -3.60
C ILE A 17 7.10 4.25 -2.08
N GLY A 18 7.54 3.16 -1.46
CA GLY A 18 7.81 3.09 -0.02
C GLY A 18 8.83 4.11 0.46
N HIS A 19 9.77 4.51 -0.40
CA HIS A 19 10.81 5.50 -0.08
C HIS A 19 10.45 6.94 -0.46
N VAL A 20 9.23 7.19 -0.92
CA VAL A 20 8.73 8.56 -1.06
C VAL A 20 8.49 9.16 0.32
N SER A 21 9.08 10.35 0.58
CA SER A 21 8.88 11.07 1.83
C SER A 21 7.47 11.65 1.89
N ILE A 22 6.72 11.32 2.93
CA ILE A 22 5.40 11.86 3.23
C ILE A 22 5.42 12.83 4.41
N ASP A 23 6.57 12.93 5.08
CA ASP A 23 6.80 13.85 6.21
C ASP A 23 8.28 14.25 6.25
N ILE A 24 8.60 15.47 5.82
CA ILE A 24 9.98 15.98 5.79
C ILE A 24 10.63 16.06 7.18
N ASN A 25 9.84 16.14 8.24
CA ASN A 25 10.28 16.14 9.63
C ASN A 25 10.11 14.76 10.31
N GLY A 26 9.75 13.76 9.53
CA GLY A 26 9.50 12.42 10.02
C GLY A 26 10.74 11.65 10.43
N ARG A 27 10.51 10.38 10.80
CA ARG A 27 11.57 9.47 11.25
C ARG A 27 12.63 9.24 10.17
N GLN A 28 13.88 9.02 10.60
CA GLN A 28 14.97 8.63 9.71
C GLN A 28 14.69 7.26 9.09
N CYS A 29 14.83 7.15 7.77
CA CYS A 29 14.75 5.90 7.01
C CYS A 29 16.16 5.35 6.75
N ALA A 30 16.26 4.02 6.63
CA ALA A 30 17.53 3.36 6.28
C ALA A 30 18.05 3.75 4.89
N CYS A 31 17.18 4.19 3.97
CA CYS A 31 17.57 4.70 2.64
C CYS A 31 18.28 6.06 2.68
N GLY A 32 18.39 6.71 3.84
CA GLY A 32 18.99 8.05 3.99
C GLY A 32 17.97 9.20 4.02
N ASN A 33 16.73 8.97 3.57
CA ASN A 33 15.64 9.95 3.63
C ASN A 33 15.00 10.02 5.02
N LYS A 34 14.15 11.06 5.23
CA LYS A 34 13.24 11.15 6.37
C LYS A 34 11.80 10.96 5.93
N GLY A 35 10.99 10.38 6.83
CA GLY A 35 9.56 10.27 6.66
C GLY A 35 9.10 9.44 5.48
N CYS A 36 9.86 8.43 5.07
CA CYS A 36 9.48 7.50 4.01
C CYS A 36 8.16 6.81 4.35
N LEU A 37 7.31 6.64 3.36
CA LEU A 37 6.01 5.99 3.49
C LEU A 37 6.09 4.63 4.18
N GLU A 38 7.09 3.81 3.86
CA GLU A 38 7.27 2.48 4.46
C GLU A 38 7.41 2.49 5.99
N LEU A 39 7.97 3.58 6.56
CA LEU A 39 8.09 3.73 8.02
C LEU A 39 6.73 3.80 8.73
N TYR A 40 5.67 4.05 7.98
CA TYR A 40 4.30 4.19 8.48
C TYR A 40 3.38 3.07 7.97
N THR A 41 3.70 2.45 6.82
CA THR A 41 2.80 1.52 6.12
C THR A 41 3.30 0.09 6.02
N SER A 42 4.58 -0.19 6.30
CA SER A 42 5.07 -1.56 6.31
C SER A 42 4.47 -2.37 7.47
N ILE A 43 4.19 -3.65 7.25
CA ILE A 43 3.64 -4.53 8.28
C ILE A 43 4.49 -4.52 9.56
N PRO A 44 5.83 -4.61 9.52
CA PRO A 44 6.65 -4.48 10.72
C PRO A 44 6.42 -3.16 11.48
N ALA A 45 6.30 -2.04 10.77
CA ALA A 45 6.07 -0.74 11.39
C ALA A 45 4.69 -0.66 12.07
N ILE A 46 3.65 -1.20 11.41
CA ILE A 46 2.29 -1.25 11.96
C ILE A 46 2.24 -2.11 13.23
N VAL A 47 2.84 -3.31 13.19
CA VAL A 47 2.89 -4.22 14.35
C VAL A 47 3.68 -3.61 15.50
N ALA A 48 4.82 -2.97 15.21
CA ALA A 48 5.61 -2.26 16.22
C ALA A 48 4.81 -1.13 16.88
N LYS A 49 4.06 -0.36 16.09
CA LYS A 49 3.16 0.69 16.59
C LYS A 49 2.08 0.11 17.50
N ALA A 50 1.42 -0.97 17.07
CA ALA A 50 0.40 -1.64 17.86
C ALA A 50 0.94 -2.13 19.22
N LYS A 51 2.13 -2.74 19.22
CA LYS A 51 2.82 -3.18 20.45
C LYS A 51 3.16 -2.02 21.36
N SER A 52 3.63 -0.88 20.83
CA SER A 52 3.93 0.32 21.62
C SER A 52 2.68 0.92 22.29
N GLU A 53 1.50 0.64 21.75
CA GLU A 53 0.20 1.01 22.34
C GLU A 53 -0.34 -0.04 23.32
N GLY A 54 0.46 -1.04 23.67
CA GLY A 54 0.09 -2.09 24.65
C GLY A 54 -0.82 -3.16 24.08
N LEU A 55 -0.86 -3.34 22.75
CA LEU A 55 -1.62 -4.44 22.13
C LEU A 55 -0.75 -5.69 22.04
N ASN A 56 -1.33 -6.84 22.42
CA ASN A 56 -0.68 -8.14 22.26
C ASN A 56 -0.96 -8.69 20.86
N VAL A 57 -0.17 -8.26 19.89
CA VAL A 57 -0.29 -8.65 18.48
C VAL A 57 1.08 -9.02 17.91
N SER A 58 1.12 -9.93 16.96
CA SER A 58 2.35 -10.40 16.29
C SER A 58 2.31 -10.16 14.78
N SER A 59 1.13 -9.94 14.22
CA SER A 59 0.89 -9.84 12.79
C SER A 59 -0.16 -8.79 12.45
N TRP A 60 -0.24 -8.44 11.17
CA TRP A 60 -1.35 -7.66 10.62
C TRP A 60 -2.69 -8.38 10.80
N ASN A 61 -2.71 -9.71 10.64
CA ASN A 61 -3.91 -10.52 10.79
C ASN A 61 -4.51 -10.37 12.19
N ASP A 62 -3.67 -10.39 13.25
CA ASP A 62 -4.13 -10.21 14.63
C ASP A 62 -4.81 -8.84 14.81
N ILE A 63 -4.24 -7.79 14.22
CA ILE A 63 -4.79 -6.43 14.27
C ILE A 63 -6.16 -6.38 13.59
N VAL A 64 -6.27 -6.99 12.41
CA VAL A 64 -7.54 -7.03 11.66
C VAL A 64 -8.59 -7.83 12.42
N ASP A 65 -8.26 -9.01 12.92
CA ASP A 65 -9.19 -9.86 13.68
C ASP A 65 -9.67 -9.19 14.96
N MET A 66 -8.78 -8.54 15.69
CA MET A 66 -9.15 -7.76 16.88
C MET A 66 -10.04 -6.56 16.51
N ALA A 67 -9.79 -5.89 15.40
CA ALA A 67 -10.62 -4.79 14.94
C ALA A 67 -12.04 -5.24 14.55
N LEU A 68 -12.16 -6.38 13.86
CA LEU A 68 -13.44 -7.00 13.53
C LEU A 68 -14.20 -7.44 14.80
N ASN A 69 -13.49 -7.80 15.86
CA ASN A 69 -14.03 -8.06 17.19
C ASN A 69 -14.19 -6.77 18.04
N GLN A 70 -14.36 -5.63 17.39
CA GLN A 70 -14.68 -4.32 17.99
C GLN A 70 -13.59 -3.72 18.89
N ASN A 71 -12.33 -4.17 18.79
CA ASN A 71 -11.22 -3.51 19.47
C ASN A 71 -10.97 -2.12 18.85
N LYS A 72 -11.31 -1.07 19.59
CA LYS A 72 -11.25 0.32 19.11
C LYS A 72 -9.82 0.77 18.75
N ARG A 73 -8.79 0.28 19.46
CA ARG A 73 -7.38 0.64 19.16
C ARG A 73 -6.96 0.02 17.84
N CYS A 74 -7.23 -1.27 17.63
CA CYS A 74 -6.94 -1.94 16.37
C CYS A 74 -7.72 -1.30 15.21
N LEU A 75 -8.98 -0.95 15.42
CA LEU A 75 -9.77 -0.23 14.42
C LEU A 75 -9.14 1.13 14.06
N ASN A 76 -8.63 1.86 15.03
CA ASN A 76 -7.94 3.14 14.79
C ASN A 76 -6.63 2.96 14.01
N ILE A 77 -5.86 1.90 14.30
CA ILE A 77 -4.65 1.56 13.54
C ILE A 77 -5.01 1.30 12.07
N ILE A 78 -6.08 0.53 11.79
CA ILE A 78 -6.52 0.28 10.41
C ILE A 78 -6.96 1.57 9.71
N LYS A 79 -7.68 2.46 10.41
CA LYS A 79 -8.06 3.77 9.87
C LYS A 79 -6.84 4.61 9.49
N THR A 80 -5.87 4.72 10.40
CA THR A 80 -4.61 5.45 10.15
C THR A 80 -3.86 4.85 8.96
N GLN A 81 -3.80 3.52 8.89
CA GLN A 81 -3.19 2.83 7.76
C GLN A 81 -3.90 3.15 6.44
N ALA A 82 -5.23 3.15 6.45
CA ALA A 82 -6.03 3.51 5.28
C ALA A 82 -5.78 4.97 4.83
N GLU A 83 -5.58 5.88 5.77
CA GLU A 83 -5.26 7.29 5.47
C GLU A 83 -3.91 7.43 4.75
N TYR A 84 -2.86 6.75 5.22
CA TYR A 84 -1.56 6.74 4.53
C TYR A 84 -1.65 6.13 3.12
N LEU A 85 -2.38 5.02 2.98
CA LEU A 85 -2.57 4.38 1.68
C LEU A 85 -3.39 5.25 0.74
N ALA A 86 -4.48 5.86 1.21
CA ALA A 86 -5.30 6.78 0.43
C ALA A 86 -4.47 7.96 -0.08
N PHE A 87 -3.69 8.61 0.80
CA PHE A 87 -2.79 9.69 0.44
C PHE A 87 -1.76 9.26 -0.62
N SER A 88 -1.19 8.07 -0.47
CA SER A 88 -0.22 7.54 -1.43
C SER A 88 -0.86 7.26 -2.79
N ILE A 89 -2.09 6.72 -2.82
CA ILE A 89 -2.86 6.48 -4.03
C ILE A 89 -3.20 7.81 -4.73
N GLU A 90 -3.55 8.85 -3.98
CA GLU A 90 -3.77 10.19 -4.52
C GLU A 90 -2.49 10.76 -5.17
N ASN A 91 -1.33 10.61 -4.52
CA ASN A 91 -0.05 11.04 -5.09
C ASN A 91 0.28 10.28 -6.38
N ILE A 92 0.08 8.97 -6.41
CA ILE A 92 0.24 8.15 -7.63
C ILE A 92 -0.73 8.64 -8.72
N ASN A 93 -1.98 8.96 -8.36
CA ASN A 93 -2.96 9.46 -9.31
C ASN A 93 -2.56 10.81 -9.88
N ASN A 94 -2.07 11.72 -9.06
CA ASN A 94 -1.61 13.05 -9.51
C ASN A 94 -0.38 12.97 -10.44
N MET A 95 0.46 11.94 -10.30
CA MET A 95 1.67 11.78 -11.11
C MET A 95 1.43 11.00 -12.41
N PHE A 96 0.58 9.97 -12.38
CA PHE A 96 0.49 8.98 -13.45
C PHE A 96 -0.91 8.78 -14.02
N ILE A 97 -1.96 9.26 -13.35
CA ILE A 97 -3.38 9.08 -13.74
C ILE A 97 -3.66 7.61 -14.14
N PRO A 98 -3.40 6.63 -13.27
CA PRO A 98 -3.51 5.23 -13.64
C PRO A 98 -4.98 4.79 -13.75
N GLN A 99 -5.26 3.80 -14.57
CA GLN A 99 -6.60 3.20 -14.67
C GLN A 99 -6.99 2.41 -13.41
N ALA A 100 -6.00 1.80 -12.76
CA ALA A 100 -6.20 1.01 -11.54
C ALA A 100 -4.95 1.00 -10.67
N VAL A 101 -5.16 0.85 -9.36
CA VAL A 101 -4.13 0.57 -8.35
C VAL A 101 -4.47 -0.76 -7.70
N PHE A 102 -3.52 -1.70 -7.68
CA PHE A 102 -3.68 -3.01 -7.07
C PHE A 102 -3.01 -3.02 -5.70
N LEU A 103 -3.75 -3.46 -4.69
CA LEU A 103 -3.21 -3.78 -3.37
C LEU A 103 -2.90 -5.27 -3.30
N SER A 104 -1.76 -5.64 -2.75
CA SER A 104 -1.28 -7.03 -2.68
C SER A 104 -0.47 -7.29 -1.41
N GLY A 105 -0.09 -8.55 -1.19
CA GLY A 105 0.71 -8.97 -0.04
C GLY A 105 -0.12 -9.10 1.24
N LYS A 106 0.53 -9.17 2.41
CA LYS A 106 -0.13 -9.42 3.71
C LYS A 106 -1.19 -8.41 4.09
N ILE A 107 -1.11 -7.19 3.57
CA ILE A 107 -2.05 -6.10 3.87
C ILE A 107 -3.48 -6.42 3.42
N ILE A 108 -3.66 -7.34 2.48
CA ILE A 108 -4.98 -7.71 1.94
C ILE A 108 -5.69 -8.83 2.72
N TYR A 109 -5.22 -9.18 3.90
CA TYR A 109 -5.95 -10.11 4.78
C TYR A 109 -7.28 -9.48 5.20
N LYS A 110 -8.42 -10.15 4.89
CA LYS A 110 -9.79 -9.65 5.14
C LYS A 110 -9.92 -8.17 4.76
N PRO A 111 -9.76 -7.81 3.48
CA PRO A 111 -9.45 -6.45 3.04
C PRO A 111 -10.63 -5.48 3.12
N GLU A 112 -11.86 -5.96 3.37
CA GLU A 112 -13.11 -5.19 3.25
C GLU A 112 -13.09 -3.96 4.15
N LEU A 113 -12.60 -4.13 5.38
CA LEU A 113 -12.52 -3.05 6.36
C LEU A 113 -11.52 -1.98 5.92
N LEU A 114 -10.32 -2.38 5.55
CA LEU A 114 -9.27 -1.48 5.06
C LEU A 114 -9.73 -0.76 3.79
N LEU A 115 -10.28 -1.49 2.82
CA LEU A 115 -10.77 -0.92 1.56
C LEU A 115 -11.90 0.09 1.77
N SER A 116 -12.81 -0.15 2.71
CA SER A 116 -13.89 0.78 3.02
C SER A 116 -13.33 2.12 3.49
N PHE A 117 -12.33 2.11 4.37
CA PHE A 117 -11.68 3.33 4.85
C PHE A 117 -10.85 4.02 3.76
N ILE A 118 -10.11 3.27 2.94
CA ILE A 118 -9.37 3.85 1.81
C ILE A 118 -10.33 4.57 0.86
N LYS A 119 -11.42 3.91 0.44
CA LYS A 119 -12.41 4.49 -0.48
C LYS A 119 -13.10 5.72 0.11
N ASN A 120 -13.33 5.74 1.42
CA ASN A 120 -13.94 6.87 2.10
C ASN A 120 -12.98 8.08 2.25
N LYS A 121 -11.67 7.85 2.19
CA LYS A 121 -10.65 8.91 2.35
C LYS A 121 -10.04 9.37 1.04
N ALA A 122 -9.76 8.44 0.14
CA ALA A 122 -9.17 8.75 -1.15
C ALA A 122 -10.09 9.68 -1.96
N PHE A 123 -9.48 10.66 -2.60
CA PHE A 123 -10.13 11.59 -3.52
C PHE A 123 -11.19 12.54 -2.91
N GLN A 124 -11.29 12.64 -1.59
CA GLN A 124 -12.18 13.61 -0.94
C GLN A 124 -11.76 15.07 -1.19
N LYS A 125 -10.48 15.31 -1.39
CA LYS A 125 -9.86 16.65 -1.52
C LYS A 125 -9.08 16.84 -2.81
N THR A 126 -9.33 16.07 -3.85
CA THR A 126 -8.62 16.22 -5.12
C THR A 126 -8.85 17.62 -5.66
N ALA A 127 -7.77 18.40 -5.75
CA ALA A 127 -7.77 19.74 -6.33
C ALA A 127 -8.22 19.74 -7.80
N SER A 128 -8.14 18.58 -8.43
CA SER A 128 -8.57 18.34 -9.79
C SER A 128 -9.76 17.38 -9.83
N LYS A 129 -10.97 17.93 -9.70
CA LYS A 129 -12.21 17.21 -10.04
C LYS A 129 -12.24 16.72 -11.49
N SER A 130 -11.22 17.06 -12.27
CA SER A 130 -11.09 16.74 -13.68
C SER A 130 -10.32 15.45 -13.96
N PHE A 131 -9.56 14.92 -12.99
CA PHE A 131 -8.82 13.67 -13.18
C PHE A 131 -9.69 12.45 -12.87
N PRO A 132 -9.63 11.40 -13.71
CA PRO A 132 -10.33 10.17 -13.42
C PRO A 132 -9.80 9.53 -12.13
N ILE A 133 -10.71 8.96 -11.34
CA ILE A 133 -10.38 8.23 -10.12
C ILE A 133 -9.99 6.80 -10.51
N PRO A 134 -8.81 6.30 -10.11
CA PRO A 134 -8.40 4.95 -10.44
C PRO A 134 -9.25 3.91 -9.69
N ARG A 135 -9.46 2.76 -10.29
CA ARG A 135 -10.04 1.62 -9.58
C ARG A 135 -9.04 1.10 -8.54
N ILE A 136 -9.48 0.94 -7.29
CA ILE A 136 -8.68 0.30 -6.23
C ILE A 136 -9.10 -1.16 -6.16
N LEU A 137 -8.19 -2.05 -6.52
CA LEU A 137 -8.44 -3.48 -6.68
C LEU A 137 -7.53 -4.28 -5.73
N ILE A 138 -8.00 -5.45 -5.34
CA ILE A 138 -7.19 -6.44 -4.62
C ILE A 138 -6.59 -7.40 -5.63
N SER A 139 -5.30 -7.67 -5.48
CA SER A 139 -4.63 -8.69 -6.29
C SER A 139 -5.20 -10.07 -5.97
N ALA A 140 -5.48 -10.85 -6.99
CA ALA A 140 -5.83 -12.26 -6.84
C ALA A 140 -4.61 -13.14 -6.49
N ILE A 141 -3.39 -12.59 -6.65
CA ILE A 141 -2.14 -13.28 -6.31
C ILE A 141 -1.92 -13.10 -4.81
N SER A 142 -2.14 -14.18 -4.04
CA SER A 142 -1.81 -14.25 -2.61
C SER A 142 -0.33 -14.55 -2.41
N GLU A 143 0.19 -14.31 -1.18
CA GLU A 143 1.59 -14.60 -0.81
C GLU A 143 2.02 -16.06 -1.04
N ASN A 144 1.07 -17.00 -1.00
CA ASN A 144 1.35 -18.41 -1.23
C ASN A 144 1.60 -18.75 -2.72
N ASN A 145 1.57 -17.76 -3.60
CA ASN A 145 1.74 -17.91 -5.05
C ASN A 145 3.07 -17.30 -5.54
N GLU A 146 4.16 -17.47 -4.78
CA GLU A 146 5.51 -17.04 -5.21
C GLU A 146 5.87 -17.63 -6.58
N VAL A 147 5.46 -18.88 -6.83
CA VAL A 147 5.66 -19.57 -8.12
C VAL A 147 4.92 -18.83 -9.25
N LEU A 148 3.67 -18.40 -9.03
CA LEU A 148 2.90 -17.64 -10.02
C LEU A 148 3.51 -16.25 -10.26
N THR A 149 4.04 -15.62 -9.21
CA THR A 149 4.72 -14.32 -9.34
C THR A 149 6.00 -14.48 -10.16
N ALA A 150 6.82 -15.48 -9.87
CA ALA A 150 8.02 -15.79 -10.66
C ALA A 150 7.68 -16.18 -12.11
N ALA A 151 6.68 -17.02 -12.31
CA ALA A 151 6.20 -17.41 -13.64
C ALA A 151 5.69 -16.18 -14.44
N SER A 152 4.99 -15.25 -13.81
CA SER A 152 4.50 -14.05 -14.49
C SER A 152 5.62 -13.18 -15.06
N ILE A 153 6.79 -13.12 -14.40
CA ILE A 153 7.97 -12.39 -14.89
C ILE A 153 8.50 -13.05 -16.17
N VAL A 154 8.61 -14.38 -16.17
CA VAL A 154 9.08 -15.14 -17.34
C VAL A 154 8.10 -15.00 -18.50
N PHE A 155 6.79 -15.14 -18.26
CA PHE A 155 5.76 -14.95 -19.28
C PHE A 155 5.77 -13.52 -19.84
N THR A 156 5.96 -12.51 -18.99
CA THR A 156 6.03 -11.12 -19.44
C THR A 156 7.25 -10.90 -20.35
N GLN A 157 8.39 -11.51 -20.05
CA GLN A 157 9.57 -11.44 -20.92
C GLN A 157 9.36 -12.16 -22.25
N LEU A 158 8.71 -13.33 -22.25
CA LEU A 158 8.48 -14.12 -23.48
C LEU A 158 7.41 -13.52 -24.40
N LEU A 159 6.40 -12.83 -23.83
CA LEU A 159 5.28 -12.29 -24.61
C LEU A 159 5.50 -10.85 -25.07
N PHE A 160 6.44 -10.11 -24.47
CA PHE A 160 6.63 -8.67 -24.73
C PHE A 160 8.11 -8.30 -25.04
N SER A 161 8.96 -9.29 -25.32
CA SER A 161 10.31 -9.11 -25.91
C SER A 161 10.23 -9.04 -27.47
#